data_d87ec4acca82d79e04b757811b30bf34
#
_entry.id   d87ec4acca82d79e04b757811b30bf34
#
_cell.length_a   1.000
_cell.length_b   1.000
_cell.length_c   1.000
_cell.angle_alpha   90.00
_cell.angle_beta   90.00
_cell.angle_gamma   90.00
#
_symmetry.space_group_name_H-M   'P 1'
#
loop_
_entity.id
_entity.type
_entity.pdbx_description
1 polymer ?
#
loop_
_entity_poly.entity_id
_entity_poly.type
_entity_poly.pdbx_seq_one_letter_code
_entity_poly.pdbx_strand_id
1 'polypeptide(L)'
;MQTAYIEYGLSRLFASAKGRDARLFTKGSAFSQISKPNIDLASDTASGSQLHVDQSAEGAGQFPSLSWPAASPDTKEFLLVSEDPDAPLPSPIIHGIYYGISATTTAVTNADFELEDAGEYALKGGFRYGKNRRGNIYIPPRPLLGHGEHRYFFTLVALSAPIDSSKLSDLPTIQEIAQAIEGNVVGWGEWVGVYERKWE
;
A
#
# COMPACT_ATOMS: atom_id res chain seq x y z
N MET A 1 12.06 3.20 -28.20
CA MET A 1 10.93 2.80 -29.09
C MET A 1 10.63 1.30 -29.05
N GLN A 2 11.57 0.40 -29.32
CA GLN A 2 11.30 -1.07 -29.34
C GLN A 2 10.72 -1.63 -28.03
N THR A 3 11.20 -1.18 -26.87
CA THR A 3 10.70 -1.64 -25.56
C THR A 3 9.24 -1.27 -25.31
N ALA A 4 8.78 -0.11 -25.77
CA ALA A 4 7.39 0.34 -25.62
C ALA A 4 6.42 -0.52 -26.45
N TYR A 5 6.78 -0.93 -27.66
CA TYR A 5 5.95 -1.83 -28.48
C TYR A 5 5.85 -3.23 -27.86
N ILE A 6 6.94 -3.73 -27.26
CA ILE A 6 6.92 -5.03 -26.55
C ILE A 6 6.03 -4.93 -25.32
N GLU A 7 6.18 -3.86 -24.52
CA GLU A 7 5.35 -3.62 -23.35
C GLU A 7 3.87 -3.52 -23.72
N TYR A 8 3.53 -2.77 -24.78
CA TYR A 8 2.18 -2.67 -25.30
C TYR A 8 1.63 -4.02 -25.81
N GLY A 9 2.41 -4.79 -26.55
CA GLY A 9 2.02 -6.13 -26.99
C GLY A 9 1.70 -7.06 -25.82
N LEU A 10 2.52 -7.05 -24.77
CA LEU A 10 2.26 -7.79 -23.55
C LEU A 10 1.01 -7.29 -22.82
N SER A 11 0.79 -5.97 -22.76
CA SER A 11 -0.39 -5.42 -22.12
C SER A 11 -1.68 -5.87 -22.80
N ARG A 12 -1.69 -5.96 -24.14
CA ARG A 12 -2.84 -6.47 -24.90
C ARG A 12 -3.07 -7.96 -24.68
N LEU A 13 -2.01 -8.75 -24.56
CA LEU A 13 -2.10 -10.18 -24.25
C LEU A 13 -2.71 -10.41 -22.85
N PHE A 14 -2.40 -9.54 -21.89
CA PHE A 14 -2.85 -9.65 -20.50
C PHE A 14 -4.01 -8.70 -20.15
N ALA A 15 -4.68 -8.09 -21.14
CA ALA A 15 -5.70 -7.06 -20.92
C ALA A 15 -6.84 -7.48 -19.98
N SER A 16 -7.19 -8.78 -19.93
CA SER A 16 -8.20 -9.33 -19.03
C SER A 16 -7.64 -9.81 -17.67
N ALA A 17 -6.32 -9.75 -17.49
CA ALA A 17 -5.67 -10.23 -16.28
C ALA A 17 -5.62 -9.15 -15.19
N LYS A 18 -6.81 -8.78 -14.69
CA LYS A 18 -7.04 -7.75 -13.64
C LYS A 18 -7.96 -8.28 -12.54
N GLY A 19 -8.15 -7.46 -11.50
CA GLY A 19 -9.18 -7.68 -10.48
C GLY A 19 -8.88 -8.83 -9.54
N ARG A 20 -7.70 -8.83 -8.91
CA ARG A 20 -7.35 -9.80 -7.86
C ARG A 20 -7.89 -9.40 -6.48
N ASP A 21 -9.05 -8.72 -6.44
CA ASP A 21 -9.67 -8.15 -5.22
C ASP A 21 -9.89 -9.21 -4.13
N ALA A 22 -10.18 -10.46 -4.51
CA ALA A 22 -10.31 -11.56 -3.55
C ALA A 22 -9.00 -11.93 -2.83
N ARG A 23 -7.87 -11.36 -3.26
CA ARG A 23 -6.53 -11.57 -2.69
C ARG A 23 -5.92 -10.31 -2.08
N LEU A 24 -6.71 -9.25 -1.94
CA LEU A 24 -6.31 -8.05 -1.21
C LEU A 24 -5.97 -8.42 0.25
N PHE A 25 -5.06 -7.68 0.84
CA PHE A 25 -4.61 -7.87 2.23
C PHE A 25 -5.79 -7.95 3.21
N THR A 26 -6.80 -7.08 3.03
CA THR A 26 -8.02 -7.05 3.85
C THR A 26 -8.93 -8.28 3.70
N LYS A 27 -8.65 -9.19 2.75
CA LYS A 27 -9.36 -10.47 2.59
C LYS A 27 -8.71 -11.62 3.37
N GLY A 28 -7.59 -11.35 4.04
CA GLY A 28 -6.90 -12.31 4.91
C GLY A 28 -7.64 -12.60 6.21
N SER A 29 -7.23 -13.69 6.90
CA SER A 29 -7.84 -14.17 8.16
C SER A 29 -7.82 -13.13 9.27
N ALA A 30 -6.80 -12.26 9.31
CA ALA A 30 -6.67 -11.21 10.32
C ALA A 30 -7.85 -10.23 10.34
N PHE A 31 -8.60 -10.11 9.22
CA PHE A 31 -9.75 -9.21 9.08
C PHE A 31 -11.10 -9.90 9.29
N SER A 32 -11.11 -11.18 9.68
CA SER A 32 -12.34 -11.98 9.81
C SER A 32 -13.37 -11.39 10.78
N GLN A 33 -12.93 -10.69 11.82
CA GLN A 33 -13.78 -10.05 12.81
C GLN A 33 -14.28 -8.66 12.37
N ILE A 34 -13.58 -7.98 11.48
CA ILE A 34 -13.89 -6.64 10.97
C ILE A 34 -13.86 -6.65 9.45
N SER A 35 -14.91 -7.20 8.85
CA SER A 35 -15.02 -7.42 7.40
C SER A 35 -15.29 -6.14 6.58
N LYS A 36 -15.63 -5.02 7.24
CA LYS A 36 -15.93 -3.73 6.58
C LYS A 36 -15.04 -2.62 7.14
N PRO A 37 -14.62 -1.65 6.30
CA PRO A 37 -13.88 -0.49 6.79
C PRO A 37 -14.72 0.30 7.79
N ASN A 38 -14.05 0.80 8.85
CA ASN A 38 -14.64 1.60 9.91
C ASN A 38 -13.76 2.80 10.29
N ILE A 39 -12.68 3.03 9.54
CA ILE A 39 -11.83 4.23 9.64
C ILE A 39 -11.98 5.01 8.33
N ASP A 40 -12.23 6.31 8.45
CA ASP A 40 -12.30 7.21 7.30
C ASP A 40 -10.88 7.61 6.89
N LEU A 41 -10.32 6.90 5.91
CA LEU A 41 -9.02 7.21 5.32
C LEU A 41 -9.21 8.11 4.11
N ALA A 42 -8.63 9.30 4.16
CA ALA A 42 -8.76 10.33 3.14
C ALA A 42 -7.40 10.70 2.52
N SER A 43 -7.45 11.28 1.34
CA SER A 43 -6.33 11.93 0.65
C SER A 43 -6.77 13.30 0.13
N ASP A 44 -5.88 14.03 -0.54
CA ASP A 44 -6.18 15.33 -1.16
C ASP A 44 -7.27 15.23 -2.25
N THR A 45 -7.52 14.03 -2.76
CA THR A 45 -8.56 13.73 -3.75
C THR A 45 -9.52 12.65 -3.24
N ALA A 46 -10.72 12.60 -3.82
CA ALA A 46 -11.70 11.56 -3.50
C ALA A 46 -11.17 10.17 -3.84
N SER A 47 -11.56 9.16 -3.07
CA SER A 47 -11.23 7.75 -3.39
C SER A 47 -11.79 7.38 -4.77
N GLY A 48 -10.98 6.68 -5.57
CA GLY A 48 -11.26 6.37 -6.97
C GLY A 48 -10.79 7.42 -7.98
N SER A 49 -10.21 8.54 -7.51
CA SER A 49 -9.67 9.58 -8.41
C SER A 49 -8.34 9.18 -9.04
N GLN A 50 -8.05 9.80 -10.19
CA GLN A 50 -6.74 9.67 -10.84
C GLN A 50 -5.63 10.24 -9.95
N LEU A 51 -4.56 9.47 -9.82
CA LEU A 51 -3.32 9.92 -9.19
C LEU A 51 -2.65 10.99 -10.06
N HIS A 52 -2.03 11.97 -9.43
CA HIS A 52 -1.19 12.93 -10.12
C HIS A 52 0.05 12.22 -10.70
N VAL A 53 0.57 12.71 -11.82
CA VAL A 53 1.76 12.13 -12.46
C VAL A 53 2.95 12.05 -11.48
N ASP A 54 3.12 13.02 -10.60
CA ASP A 54 4.19 13.03 -9.59
C ASP A 54 4.05 11.90 -8.55
N GLN A 55 2.88 11.30 -8.41
CA GLN A 55 2.65 10.11 -7.57
C GLN A 55 2.95 8.81 -8.30
N SER A 56 3.34 8.87 -9.58
CA SER A 56 3.68 7.73 -10.42
C SER A 56 5.18 7.64 -10.72
N ALA A 57 5.61 6.53 -11.28
CA ALA A 57 6.98 6.32 -11.73
C ALA A 57 7.32 7.13 -13.03
N GLU A 58 6.36 7.80 -13.64
CA GLU A 58 6.57 8.72 -14.77
C GLU A 58 6.83 10.16 -14.29
N GLY A 59 6.57 10.46 -13.02
CA GLY A 59 6.89 11.71 -12.34
C GLY A 59 7.90 11.50 -11.21
N ALA A 60 7.68 12.17 -10.09
CA ALA A 60 8.58 12.14 -8.93
C ALA A 60 8.48 10.86 -8.08
N GLY A 61 7.47 10.02 -8.31
CA GLY A 61 7.25 8.77 -7.55
C GLY A 61 6.82 9.01 -6.10
N GLN A 62 6.19 10.14 -5.83
CA GLN A 62 5.79 10.54 -4.48
C GLN A 62 4.70 9.62 -3.92
N PHE A 63 4.79 9.34 -2.61
CA PHE A 63 3.70 8.73 -1.88
C PHE A 63 2.55 9.75 -1.71
N PRO A 64 1.26 9.37 -1.91
CA PRO A 64 0.15 10.29 -1.71
C PRO A 64 0.02 10.69 -0.24
N SER A 65 -0.37 11.95 0.01
CA SER A 65 -0.73 12.36 1.37
C SER A 65 -1.99 11.63 1.82
N LEU A 66 -1.96 11.08 3.02
CA LEU A 66 -3.09 10.38 3.63
C LEU A 66 -3.39 10.96 5.00
N SER A 67 -4.66 11.03 5.37
CA SER A 67 -5.11 11.50 6.68
C SER A 67 -6.27 10.66 7.19
N TRP A 68 -6.40 10.57 8.53
CA TRP A 68 -7.44 9.80 9.20
C TRP A 68 -7.79 10.41 10.56
N PRO A 69 -8.96 10.08 11.13
CA PRO A 69 -9.36 10.57 12.44
C PRO A 69 -8.41 10.11 13.55
N ALA A 70 -8.45 10.80 14.68
CA ALA A 70 -7.76 10.37 15.89
C ALA A 70 -8.13 8.92 16.25
N ALA A 71 -7.13 8.16 16.68
CA ALA A 71 -7.28 6.76 17.06
C ALA A 71 -8.32 6.57 18.19
N SER A 72 -9.03 5.42 18.15
CA SER A 72 -9.80 4.99 19.31
C SER A 72 -8.87 4.66 20.49
N PRO A 73 -9.34 4.69 21.75
CA PRO A 73 -8.52 4.35 22.92
C PRO A 73 -7.92 2.94 22.87
N ASP A 74 -8.54 2.04 22.14
CA ASP A 74 -8.08 0.66 21.96
C ASP A 74 -6.95 0.52 20.95
N THR A 75 -6.72 1.54 20.11
CA THR A 75 -5.64 1.52 19.11
C THR A 75 -4.30 1.82 19.77
N LYS A 76 -3.30 0.99 19.52
CA LYS A 76 -1.93 1.15 20.04
C LYS A 76 -0.93 1.45 18.92
N GLU A 77 -1.22 1.01 17.71
CA GLU A 77 -0.37 1.18 16.54
C GLU A 77 -1.22 1.21 15.27
N PHE A 78 -0.73 1.88 14.24
CA PHE A 78 -1.25 1.74 12.88
C PHE A 78 -0.25 1.01 11.98
N LEU A 79 -0.80 0.26 11.04
CA LEU A 79 -0.12 -0.35 9.90
C LEU A 79 -0.71 0.25 8.62
N LEU A 80 0.13 0.58 7.64
CA LEU A 80 -0.29 1.05 6.33
C LEU A 80 0.26 0.13 5.24
N VAL A 81 -0.60 -0.35 4.34
CA VAL A 81 -0.24 -1.21 3.22
C VAL A 81 -0.72 -0.57 1.93
N SER A 82 0.12 -0.59 0.90
CA SER A 82 -0.27 -0.20 -0.47
C SER A 82 -0.14 -1.37 -1.42
N GLU A 83 -1.20 -1.68 -2.20
CA GLU A 83 -1.26 -2.82 -3.11
C GLU A 83 -2.03 -2.53 -4.40
N ASP A 84 -1.67 -3.24 -5.49
CA ASP A 84 -2.30 -3.18 -6.81
C ASP A 84 -2.85 -4.57 -7.20
N PRO A 85 -4.17 -4.79 -7.20
CA PRO A 85 -4.79 -6.04 -7.61
C PRO A 85 -4.95 -6.17 -9.13
N ASP A 86 -4.69 -5.10 -9.89
CA ASP A 86 -4.94 -5.05 -11.33
C ASP A 86 -3.69 -5.38 -12.17
N ALA A 87 -2.54 -5.53 -11.53
CA ALA A 87 -1.35 -6.05 -12.19
C ALA A 87 -1.59 -7.46 -12.75
N PRO A 88 -1.05 -7.79 -13.96
CA PRO A 88 -1.26 -9.09 -14.59
C PRO A 88 -0.41 -10.20 -13.93
N LEU A 89 -0.51 -10.33 -12.63
CA LEU A 89 0.17 -11.32 -11.80
C LEU A 89 -0.84 -12.17 -11.04
N PRO A 90 -0.42 -13.34 -10.52
CA PRO A 90 -1.31 -14.21 -9.76
C PRO A 90 -1.87 -13.59 -8.48
N SER A 91 -1.14 -12.63 -7.87
CA SER A 91 -1.54 -11.93 -6.64
C SER A 91 -1.29 -10.43 -6.80
N PRO A 92 -1.94 -9.58 -5.98
CA PRO A 92 -1.66 -8.15 -5.96
C PRO A 92 -0.17 -7.85 -5.81
N ILE A 93 0.28 -6.76 -6.44
CA ILE A 93 1.64 -6.24 -6.17
C ILE A 93 1.57 -5.46 -4.86
N ILE A 94 2.46 -5.77 -3.94
CA ILE A 94 2.69 -4.94 -2.76
C ILE A 94 3.61 -3.78 -3.16
N HIS A 95 3.09 -2.57 -3.06
CA HIS A 95 3.79 -1.32 -3.35
C HIS A 95 4.54 -0.77 -2.14
N GLY A 96 3.97 -0.95 -0.94
CA GLY A 96 4.61 -0.58 0.32
C GLY A 96 3.93 -1.25 1.51
N ILE A 97 4.71 -1.43 2.58
CA ILE A 97 4.26 -1.92 3.89
C ILE A 97 4.93 -1.04 4.93
N TYR A 98 4.16 -0.46 5.86
CA TYR A 98 4.69 0.44 6.88
C TYR A 98 4.05 0.13 8.22
N TYR A 99 4.86 -0.21 9.21
CA TYR A 99 4.42 -0.65 10.53
C TYR A 99 5.14 0.11 11.65
N GLY A 100 4.60 0.09 12.85
CA GLY A 100 5.10 0.92 13.95
C GLY A 100 4.61 2.37 13.86
N ILE A 101 3.56 2.67 13.08
CA ILE A 101 3.00 4.02 13.03
C ILE A 101 2.29 4.31 14.35
N SER A 102 2.70 5.40 15.02
CA SER A 102 2.15 5.77 16.33
C SER A 102 0.63 5.94 16.30
N ALA A 103 -0.06 5.49 17.34
CA ALA A 103 -1.50 5.73 17.53
C ALA A 103 -1.86 7.23 17.60
N THR A 104 -0.90 8.11 17.85
CA THR A 104 -1.11 9.57 17.85
C THR A 104 -0.99 10.21 16.47
N THR A 105 -0.49 9.45 15.46
CA THR A 105 -0.40 9.92 14.07
C THR A 105 -1.79 9.95 13.45
N THR A 106 -2.11 11.04 12.77
CA THR A 106 -3.38 11.24 12.04
C THR A 106 -3.19 11.57 10.57
N ALA A 107 -1.94 11.67 10.11
CA ALA A 107 -1.61 11.91 8.72
C ALA A 107 -0.20 11.45 8.39
N VAL A 108 0.05 11.15 7.13
CA VAL A 108 1.38 10.95 6.55
C VAL A 108 1.49 11.67 5.22
N THR A 109 2.68 12.15 4.92
CA THR A 109 3.04 12.82 3.67
C THR A 109 4.23 12.15 3.03
N ASN A 110 4.57 12.48 1.80
CA ASN A 110 5.74 11.90 1.13
C ASN A 110 7.05 12.03 1.94
N ALA A 111 7.22 13.10 2.72
CA ALA A 111 8.42 13.33 3.52
C ALA A 111 8.61 12.30 4.65
N ASP A 112 7.52 11.73 5.16
CA ASP A 112 7.55 10.73 6.23
C ASP A 112 8.13 9.39 5.75
N PHE A 113 8.15 9.16 4.42
CA PHE A 113 8.69 7.94 3.80
C PHE A 113 10.16 8.08 3.36
N GLU A 114 10.82 9.17 3.69
CA GLU A 114 12.26 9.28 3.51
C GLU A 114 13.01 8.42 4.52
N LEU A 115 14.12 7.83 4.07
CA LEU A 115 14.95 6.97 4.91
C LEU A 115 15.61 7.80 6.02
N GLU A 116 15.50 7.35 7.26
CA GLU A 116 16.21 7.89 8.41
C GLU A 116 17.40 7.00 8.78
N ASP A 117 17.17 5.69 8.93
CA ASP A 117 18.21 4.70 9.23
C ASP A 117 18.04 3.46 8.36
N ALA A 118 19.04 3.18 7.52
CA ALA A 118 19.05 2.04 6.61
C ALA A 118 19.23 0.70 7.35
N GLY A 119 19.98 0.68 8.44
CA GLY A 119 20.23 -0.54 9.23
C GLY A 119 19.00 -1.00 10.00
N GLU A 120 18.13 -0.05 10.39
CA GLU A 120 16.91 -0.31 11.12
C GLU A 120 15.66 -0.32 10.23
N TYR A 121 15.82 -0.07 8.92
CA TYR A 121 14.69 0.14 7.99
C TYR A 121 13.70 1.21 8.48
N ALA A 122 14.22 2.23 9.19
CA ALA A 122 13.45 3.29 9.81
C ALA A 122 13.28 4.47 8.86
N LEU A 123 12.11 5.09 8.93
CA LEU A 123 11.69 6.22 8.12
C LEU A 123 11.51 7.48 9.00
N LYS A 124 11.65 8.66 8.40
CA LYS A 124 11.53 9.96 9.10
C LYS A 124 10.18 10.15 9.79
N GLY A 125 9.12 9.49 9.33
CA GLY A 125 7.82 9.45 10.01
C GLY A 125 7.79 8.69 11.33
N GLY A 126 8.93 8.12 11.77
CA GLY A 126 9.05 7.39 13.03
C GLY A 126 8.52 5.94 12.98
N PHE A 127 8.37 5.40 11.79
CA PHE A 127 7.91 4.01 11.56
C PHE A 127 8.88 3.26 10.64
N ARG A 128 8.66 1.96 10.47
CA ARG A 128 9.52 1.08 9.66
C ARG A 128 8.80 0.62 8.40
N TYR A 129 9.56 0.20 7.39
CA TYR A 129 8.99 -0.39 6.19
C TYR A 129 9.31 -1.89 6.06
N GLY A 130 8.43 -2.61 5.38
CA GLY A 130 8.56 -4.02 5.08
C GLY A 130 8.92 -4.28 3.61
N LYS A 131 9.05 -5.54 3.27
CA LYS A 131 9.49 -6.03 1.96
C LYS A 131 8.35 -5.96 0.93
N ASN A 132 8.44 -5.03 0.01
CA ASN A 132 7.69 -5.06 -1.23
C ASN A 132 8.45 -5.89 -2.30
N ARG A 133 7.90 -5.99 -3.51
CA ARG A 133 8.48 -6.77 -4.61
C ARG A 133 9.94 -6.43 -4.95
N ARG A 134 10.39 -5.19 -4.68
CA ARG A 134 11.75 -4.70 -5.00
C ARG A 134 12.65 -4.53 -3.78
N GLY A 135 12.10 -4.68 -2.57
CA GLY A 135 12.81 -4.34 -1.34
C GLY A 135 13.01 -2.83 -1.12
N ASN A 136 12.26 -1.99 -1.86
CA ASN A 136 12.32 -0.54 -1.74
C ASN A 136 11.33 -0.06 -0.67
N ILE A 137 11.47 1.20 -0.23
CA ILE A 137 10.51 1.85 0.65
C ILE A 137 9.12 1.90 0.00
N TYR A 138 9.06 2.36 -1.26
CA TYR A 138 7.83 2.45 -2.05
C TYR A 138 8.10 2.09 -3.51
N ILE A 139 7.16 1.43 -4.16
CA ILE A 139 7.14 1.24 -5.61
C ILE A 139 6.04 2.14 -6.18
N PRO A 140 6.38 3.24 -6.86
CA PRO A 140 5.37 4.12 -7.45
C PRO A 140 4.55 3.40 -8.53
N PRO A 141 3.28 3.79 -8.75
CA PRO A 141 2.44 3.31 -9.83
C PRO A 141 3.13 3.35 -11.20
N ARG A 142 3.16 2.19 -11.86
CA ARG A 142 3.66 2.05 -13.24
C ARG A 142 2.98 0.86 -13.91
N PRO A 143 1.69 0.97 -14.26
CA PRO A 143 1.01 -0.07 -15.00
C PRO A 143 1.66 -0.30 -16.37
N LEU A 144 1.44 -1.45 -16.99
CA LEU A 144 1.89 -1.71 -18.34
C LEU A 144 1.23 -0.72 -19.30
N LEU A 145 2.02 -0.24 -20.26
CA LEU A 145 1.58 0.73 -21.26
C LEU A 145 0.39 0.20 -22.05
N GLY A 146 -0.76 0.90 -22.03
CA GLY A 146 -1.98 0.48 -22.70
C GLY A 146 -2.73 -0.69 -22.05
N HIS A 147 -2.40 -1.07 -20.80
CA HIS A 147 -3.13 -2.09 -20.06
C HIS A 147 -4.47 -1.55 -19.48
N GLY A 148 -4.65 -0.24 -19.52
CA GLY A 148 -5.76 0.50 -18.92
C GLY A 148 -5.51 0.80 -17.44
N GLU A 149 -6.54 1.32 -16.79
CA GLU A 149 -6.46 1.77 -15.40
C GLU A 149 -6.10 0.63 -14.44
N HIS A 150 -5.21 0.93 -13.48
CA HIS A 150 -4.92 0.13 -12.30
C HIS A 150 -5.35 0.88 -11.05
N ARG A 151 -5.91 0.15 -10.09
CA ARG A 151 -6.29 0.66 -8.78
C ARG A 151 -5.17 0.40 -7.79
N TYR A 152 -4.81 1.43 -7.05
CA TYR A 152 -3.81 1.38 -6.00
C TYR A 152 -4.52 1.58 -4.67
N PHE A 153 -4.64 0.50 -3.92
CA PHE A 153 -5.29 0.47 -2.63
C PHE A 153 -4.30 0.90 -1.55
N PHE A 154 -4.67 1.86 -0.74
CA PHE A 154 -3.95 2.27 0.46
C PHE A 154 -4.83 1.89 1.63
N THR A 155 -4.38 0.94 2.44
CA THR A 155 -5.15 0.38 3.56
C THR A 155 -4.46 0.73 4.86
N LEU A 156 -5.13 1.51 5.71
CA LEU A 156 -4.73 1.79 7.08
C LEU A 156 -5.41 0.78 8.01
N VAL A 157 -4.64 0.16 8.90
CA VAL A 157 -5.13 -0.83 9.87
C VAL A 157 -4.79 -0.36 11.28
N ALA A 158 -5.79 -0.29 12.15
CA ALA A 158 -5.63 0.00 13.57
C ALA A 158 -5.45 -1.31 14.35
N LEU A 159 -4.44 -1.36 15.21
CA LEU A 159 -4.06 -2.54 15.98
C LEU A 159 -4.22 -2.28 17.49
N SER A 160 -4.76 -3.26 18.23
CA SER A 160 -4.90 -3.22 19.70
C SER A 160 -3.60 -3.47 20.46
N ALA A 161 -2.57 -3.96 19.77
CA ALA A 161 -1.22 -4.15 20.31
C ALA A 161 -0.18 -3.79 19.25
N PRO A 162 0.99 -3.28 19.63
CA PRO A 162 2.10 -3.06 18.72
C PRO A 162 2.57 -4.37 18.09
N ILE A 163 3.01 -4.30 16.83
CA ILE A 163 3.68 -5.42 16.17
C ILE A 163 5.02 -5.68 16.85
N ASP A 164 5.21 -6.90 17.34
CA ASP A 164 6.47 -7.34 17.94
C ASP A 164 7.53 -7.58 16.85
N SER A 165 8.32 -6.55 16.57
CA SER A 165 9.37 -6.61 15.54
C SER A 165 10.45 -7.65 15.82
N SER A 166 10.63 -8.11 17.07
CA SER A 166 11.60 -9.15 17.44
C SER A 166 11.25 -10.53 16.86
N LYS A 167 10.00 -10.70 16.42
CA LYS A 167 9.48 -11.94 15.82
C LYS A 167 9.41 -11.88 14.28
N LEU A 168 9.83 -10.77 13.69
CA LEU A 168 9.83 -10.57 12.26
C LEU A 168 11.25 -10.69 11.71
N SER A 169 11.36 -10.94 10.40
CA SER A 169 12.62 -10.71 9.69
C SER A 169 12.94 -9.21 9.66
N ASP A 170 14.21 -8.86 9.40
CA ASP A 170 14.66 -7.46 9.34
C ASP A 170 13.84 -6.63 8.34
N LEU A 171 13.44 -7.23 7.23
CA LEU A 171 12.56 -6.64 6.23
C LEU A 171 11.34 -7.54 6.02
N PRO A 172 10.30 -7.45 6.88
CA PRO A 172 9.20 -8.40 6.92
C PRO A 172 8.32 -8.35 5.66
N THR A 173 7.92 -9.53 5.23
CA THR A 173 6.98 -9.72 4.12
C THR A 173 5.55 -9.43 4.54
N ILE A 174 4.66 -9.25 3.56
CA ILE A 174 3.22 -9.07 3.83
C ILE A 174 2.62 -10.29 4.58
N GLN A 175 3.15 -11.49 4.37
CA GLN A 175 2.71 -12.72 5.05
C GLN A 175 3.11 -12.71 6.53
N GLU A 176 4.34 -12.29 6.85
CA GLU A 176 4.81 -12.14 8.24
C GLU A 176 3.97 -11.08 8.98
N ILE A 177 3.72 -9.95 8.34
CA ILE A 177 2.86 -8.89 8.88
C ILE A 177 1.42 -9.40 9.10
N ALA A 178 0.84 -10.12 8.11
CA ALA A 178 -0.50 -10.70 8.25
C ALA A 178 -0.61 -11.63 9.47
N GLN A 179 0.40 -12.47 9.70
CA GLN A 179 0.46 -13.36 10.87
C GLN A 179 0.63 -12.57 12.17
N ALA A 180 1.48 -11.53 12.17
CA ALA A 180 1.74 -10.74 13.36
C ALA A 180 0.53 -9.95 13.87
N ILE A 181 -0.39 -9.58 12.98
CA ILE A 181 -1.59 -8.80 13.33
C ILE A 181 -2.83 -9.67 13.62
N GLU A 182 -2.75 -11.00 13.47
CA GLU A 182 -3.89 -11.88 13.77
C GLU A 182 -4.42 -11.68 15.19
N GLY A 183 -5.74 -11.45 15.29
CA GLY A 183 -6.42 -11.19 16.57
C GLY A 183 -6.22 -9.79 17.14
N ASN A 184 -5.42 -8.93 16.49
CA ASN A 184 -5.13 -7.57 16.97
C ASN A 184 -5.78 -6.47 16.13
N VAL A 185 -6.44 -6.78 15.01
CA VAL A 185 -7.12 -5.78 14.17
C VAL A 185 -8.37 -5.28 14.89
N VAL A 186 -8.44 -3.96 15.17
CA VAL A 186 -9.59 -3.30 15.79
C VAL A 186 -10.30 -2.33 14.84
N GLY A 187 -9.71 -2.05 13.69
CA GLY A 187 -10.31 -1.22 12.65
C GLY A 187 -9.42 -1.16 11.41
N TRP A 188 -10.01 -0.74 10.29
CA TRP A 188 -9.26 -0.43 9.09
C TRP A 188 -10.04 0.54 8.21
N GLY A 189 -9.31 1.24 7.35
CA GLY A 189 -9.85 2.15 6.36
C GLY A 189 -9.08 2.04 5.05
N GLU A 190 -9.68 2.49 3.96
CA GLU A 190 -9.13 2.36 2.62
C GLU A 190 -9.36 3.63 1.80
N TRP A 191 -8.31 4.03 1.09
CA TRP A 191 -8.40 5.02 0.02
C TRP A 191 -7.79 4.41 -1.25
N VAL A 192 -8.39 4.68 -2.40
CA VAL A 192 -7.98 4.12 -3.69
C VAL A 192 -7.59 5.23 -4.64
N GLY A 193 -6.36 5.19 -5.14
CA GLY A 193 -5.95 5.99 -6.29
C GLY A 193 -6.00 5.17 -7.58
N VAL A 194 -6.19 5.82 -8.72
CA VAL A 194 -6.20 5.16 -10.03
C VAL A 194 -5.10 5.73 -10.90
N TYR A 195 -4.40 4.91 -11.66
CA TYR A 195 -3.41 5.36 -12.62
C TYR A 195 -3.41 4.51 -13.89
N GLU A 196 -3.25 5.17 -15.02
CA GLU A 196 -3.16 4.54 -16.34
C GLU A 196 -1.98 5.12 -17.13
N ARG A 197 -1.28 4.27 -17.88
CA ARG A 197 -0.32 4.68 -18.90
C ARG A 197 -0.92 4.42 -20.27
N LYS A 198 -1.39 5.49 -20.91
CA LYS A 198 -2.01 5.40 -22.24
C LYS A 198 -0.96 5.17 -23.31
N TRP A 199 -1.31 4.36 -24.31
CA TRP A 199 -0.55 4.25 -25.56
C TRP A 199 -0.94 5.43 -26.45
N GLU A 200 0.01 6.29 -26.77
CA GLU A 200 -0.14 7.40 -27.73
C GLU A 200 0.50 7.06 -29.07
#